data_a7740798c0bca375cd81c8c5ede59260
#
_entry.id   a7740798c0bca375cd81c8c5ede59260
#
_cell.length_a   1.000
_cell.length_b   1.000
_cell.length_c   1.000
_cell.angle_alpha   90.00
_cell.angle_beta   90.00
_cell.angle_gamma   90.00
#
_symmetry.space_group_name_H-M   'P 1'
#
loop_
_entity.id
_entity.type
_entity.pdbx_description
1 polymer ?
#
loop_
_entity_poly.entity_id
_entity_poly.type
_entity_poly.pdbx_seq_one_letter_code
_entity_poly.pdbx_strand_id
1 'polypeptide(L)'
;DVDKDAAQAFCETFGGRIYESAQALLDNPSIDTVYICTRHDSHAALGCAAIVAGKNVFLEKPAAITASGARQLLEAHLARPVPFAVGYNMRMAPATQRFCSLLKQYSVQVSAFKASMTGPPFMDGWASDPIQGGGVLVCQGSHMFDLLCYVLGSKVAAVCVATQHLELSAEREPNAATLLVRLENGVCGTLLLHDRGTASFHAETEGRMVSLTVYAPQGTFEMDAYGKVRWGTEDGFFEELPSPDRNQCVSWGYAAQAAEFSRLLDTGTSCLCTPEEGAATVAIVEAARAAAKTGVWTRIKQA
;
A
#
# COMPACT_ATOMS: atom_id res chain seq x y z
N ASP A 1 5.02 15.34 15.76
CA ASP A 1 5.47 14.03 16.22
C ASP A 1 5.28 13.92 17.74
N VAL A 2 5.07 12.68 18.25
CA VAL A 2 5.05 12.44 19.69
C VAL A 2 6.47 12.46 20.31
N ASP A 3 7.46 12.17 19.48
CA ASP A 3 8.87 12.35 19.78
C ASP A 3 9.26 13.81 19.51
N LYS A 4 9.55 14.55 20.58
CA LYS A 4 9.89 15.98 20.48
C LYS A 4 11.22 16.23 19.80
N ASP A 5 12.18 15.33 19.95
CA ASP A 5 13.50 15.47 19.31
C ASP A 5 13.37 15.25 17.80
N ALA A 6 12.56 14.27 17.38
CA ALA A 6 12.24 14.06 15.96
C ALA A 6 11.49 15.26 15.35
N ALA A 7 10.53 15.84 16.09
CA ALA A 7 9.82 17.04 15.65
C ALA A 7 10.76 18.25 15.51
N GLN A 8 11.68 18.41 16.45
CA GLN A 8 12.67 19.48 16.41
C GLN A 8 13.61 19.33 15.22
N ALA A 9 14.19 18.14 15.02
CA ALA A 9 15.08 17.85 13.89
C ALA A 9 14.38 18.06 12.54
N PHE A 10 13.10 17.70 12.42
CA PHE A 10 12.32 17.97 11.21
C PHE A 10 12.18 19.46 10.94
N CYS A 11 11.83 20.25 11.97
CA CYS A 11 11.70 21.72 11.83
C CYS A 11 13.05 22.41 11.51
N GLU A 12 14.16 21.91 12.06
CA GLU A 12 15.49 22.42 11.73
C GLU A 12 15.88 22.16 10.27
N THR A 13 15.46 21.02 9.74
CA THR A 13 15.78 20.61 8.35
C THR A 13 14.88 21.30 7.31
N PHE A 14 13.58 21.33 7.58
CA PHE A 14 12.55 21.71 6.60
C PHE A 14 11.84 23.03 6.95
N GLY A 15 12.11 23.60 8.10
CA GLY A 15 11.39 24.76 8.63
C GLY A 15 10.03 24.34 9.24
N GLY A 16 9.26 25.36 9.61
CA GLY A 16 7.94 25.16 10.18
C GLY A 16 7.87 25.43 11.69
N ARG A 17 6.81 24.96 12.31
CA ARG A 17 6.52 25.17 13.74
C ARG A 17 6.02 23.88 14.38
N ILE A 18 6.51 23.58 15.56
CA ILE A 18 6.05 22.45 16.39
C ILE A 18 4.74 22.84 17.09
N TYR A 19 3.75 21.96 17.05
CA TYR A 19 2.51 22.05 17.82
C TYR A 19 2.56 21.10 19.02
N GLU A 20 1.90 21.49 20.10
CA GLU A 20 1.86 20.71 21.33
C GLU A 20 1.09 19.39 21.20
N SER A 21 0.15 19.35 20.26
CA SER A 21 -0.68 18.16 19.97
C SER A 21 -1.21 18.19 18.55
N ALA A 22 -1.67 17.05 18.06
CA ALA A 22 -2.40 16.95 16.80
C ALA A 22 -3.66 17.83 16.81
N GLN A 23 -4.39 17.90 17.94
CA GLN A 23 -5.57 18.74 18.07
C GLN A 23 -5.24 20.22 17.92
N ALA A 24 -4.16 20.71 18.55
CA ALA A 24 -3.74 22.10 18.41
C ALA A 24 -3.36 22.47 16.96
N LEU A 25 -2.84 21.49 16.19
CA LEU A 25 -2.58 21.65 14.77
C LEU A 25 -3.89 21.71 13.98
N LEU A 26 -4.83 20.80 14.24
CA LEU A 26 -6.12 20.72 13.57
C LEU A 26 -7.01 21.96 13.84
N ASP A 27 -6.93 22.55 15.03
CA ASP A 27 -7.68 23.75 15.42
C ASP A 27 -7.13 25.01 14.74
N ASN A 28 -5.95 24.96 14.15
CA ASN A 28 -5.39 26.13 13.47
C ASN A 28 -6.10 26.36 12.11
N PRO A 29 -6.82 27.50 11.93
CA PRO A 29 -7.54 27.80 10.70
C PRO A 29 -6.63 28.11 9.52
N SER A 30 -5.35 28.38 9.74
CA SER A 30 -4.38 28.63 8.67
C SER A 30 -3.80 27.34 8.05
N ILE A 31 -4.13 26.17 8.60
CA ILE A 31 -3.79 24.88 8.05
C ILE A 31 -5.03 24.33 7.37
N ASP A 32 -4.97 24.09 6.08
CA ASP A 32 -6.03 23.51 5.27
C ASP A 32 -5.81 22.04 4.94
N THR A 33 -4.56 21.58 4.99
CA THR A 33 -4.13 20.24 4.55
C THR A 33 -3.23 19.59 5.57
N VAL A 34 -3.45 18.31 5.85
CA VAL A 34 -2.64 17.53 6.80
C VAL A 34 -2.12 16.25 6.16
N TYR A 35 -0.85 15.95 6.43
CA TYR A 35 -0.21 14.67 6.15
C TYR A 35 -0.10 13.88 7.44
N ILE A 36 -0.73 12.70 7.50
CA ILE A 36 -0.72 11.80 8.64
C ILE A 36 0.26 10.68 8.34
N CYS A 37 1.47 10.78 8.91
CA CYS A 37 2.60 9.85 8.70
C CYS A 37 3.02 9.21 10.02
N THR A 38 2.05 8.88 10.84
CA THR A 38 2.24 8.28 12.17
C THR A 38 2.30 6.76 12.11
N ARG A 39 2.30 6.06 13.26
CA ARG A 39 2.14 4.60 13.29
C ARG A 39 0.71 4.22 12.95
N HIS A 40 0.54 3.00 12.43
CA HIS A 40 -0.73 2.52 11.87
C HIS A 40 -1.92 2.58 12.83
N ASP A 41 -1.68 2.36 14.12
CA ASP A 41 -2.71 2.37 15.18
C ASP A 41 -3.43 3.71 15.35
N SER A 42 -2.75 4.82 15.04
CA SER A 42 -3.31 6.16 15.16
C SER A 42 -4.01 6.68 13.90
N HIS A 43 -3.86 6.02 12.75
CA HIS A 43 -4.33 6.51 11.45
C HIS A 43 -5.83 6.80 11.42
N ALA A 44 -6.65 5.86 11.86
CA ALA A 44 -8.10 6.02 11.83
C ALA A 44 -8.56 7.19 12.71
N ALA A 45 -8.05 7.28 13.93
CA ALA A 45 -8.43 8.34 14.87
C ALA A 45 -8.01 9.72 14.38
N LEU A 46 -6.76 9.87 13.94
CA LEU A 46 -6.24 11.14 13.40
C LEU A 46 -6.92 11.53 12.09
N GLY A 47 -7.18 10.57 11.20
CA GLY A 47 -7.92 10.80 9.97
C GLY A 47 -9.34 11.29 10.21
N CYS A 48 -10.09 10.65 11.13
CA CYS A 48 -11.42 11.10 11.53
C CYS A 48 -11.38 12.53 12.12
N ALA A 49 -10.43 12.81 13.02
CA ALA A 49 -10.29 14.14 13.62
C ALA A 49 -9.99 15.21 12.56
N ALA A 50 -9.12 14.92 11.60
CA ALA A 50 -8.79 15.83 10.49
C ALA A 50 -10.01 16.12 9.60
N ILE A 51 -10.79 15.09 9.25
CA ILE A 51 -12.03 15.21 8.48
C ILE A 51 -13.04 16.09 9.24
N VAL A 52 -13.24 15.82 10.53
CA VAL A 52 -14.15 16.61 11.40
C VAL A 52 -13.70 18.08 11.48
N ALA A 53 -12.39 18.33 11.53
CA ALA A 53 -11.82 19.67 11.46
C ALA A 53 -11.90 20.31 10.06
N GLY A 54 -12.35 19.59 9.03
CA GLY A 54 -12.49 20.08 7.65
C GLY A 54 -11.18 20.25 6.92
N LYS A 55 -10.15 19.48 7.30
CA LYS A 55 -8.85 19.49 6.64
C LYS A 55 -8.84 18.53 5.47
N ASN A 56 -8.14 18.90 4.40
CA ASN A 56 -7.73 17.96 3.36
C ASN A 56 -6.75 16.94 3.96
N VAL A 57 -6.84 15.67 3.57
CA VAL A 57 -6.10 14.61 4.24
C VAL A 57 -5.28 13.79 3.26
N PHE A 58 -3.98 13.73 3.48
CA PHE A 58 -3.14 12.66 2.98
C PHE A 58 -2.82 11.73 4.15
N LEU A 59 -3.29 10.50 4.08
CA LEU A 59 -3.11 9.49 5.12
C LEU A 59 -2.14 8.41 4.66
N GLU A 60 -1.03 8.22 5.36
CA GLU A 60 -0.16 7.08 5.08
C GLU A 60 -0.90 5.75 5.22
N LYS A 61 -0.43 4.79 4.46
CA LYS A 61 -0.98 3.43 4.46
C LYS A 61 -0.59 2.64 5.73
N PRO A 62 -1.39 1.65 6.11
CA PRO A 62 -2.77 1.40 5.70
C PRO A 62 -3.74 2.42 6.29
N ALA A 63 -4.93 2.53 5.72
CA ALA A 63 -5.94 3.48 6.24
C ALA A 63 -6.28 3.23 7.73
N ALA A 64 -6.20 1.99 8.18
CA ALA A 64 -6.31 1.57 9.59
C ALA A 64 -5.75 0.16 9.77
N ILE A 65 -5.51 -0.27 11.02
CA ILE A 65 -5.12 -1.65 11.35
C ILE A 65 -6.33 -2.61 11.29
N THR A 66 -7.54 -2.11 11.58
CA THR A 66 -8.77 -2.91 11.67
C THR A 66 -9.83 -2.44 10.69
N ALA A 67 -10.68 -3.36 10.21
CA ALA A 67 -11.81 -3.00 9.35
C ALA A 67 -12.80 -2.07 10.09
N SER A 68 -12.93 -2.17 11.40
CA SER A 68 -13.75 -1.24 12.18
C SER A 68 -13.21 0.19 12.11
N GLY A 69 -11.89 0.39 12.28
CA GLY A 69 -11.27 1.70 12.16
C GLY A 69 -11.37 2.28 10.75
N ALA A 70 -11.17 1.44 9.74
CA ALA A 70 -11.31 1.85 8.35
C ALA A 70 -12.74 2.26 7.99
N ARG A 71 -13.75 1.56 8.54
CA ARG A 71 -15.16 1.90 8.38
C ARG A 71 -15.50 3.23 9.06
N GLN A 72 -15.04 3.47 10.29
CA GLN A 72 -15.22 4.76 10.97
C GLN A 72 -14.64 5.92 10.15
N LEU A 73 -13.46 5.73 9.57
CA LEU A 73 -12.81 6.71 8.71
C LEU A 73 -13.65 6.99 7.45
N LEU A 74 -14.16 5.94 6.80
CA LEU A 74 -15.02 6.06 5.63
C LEU A 74 -16.35 6.75 5.98
N GLU A 75 -17.00 6.37 7.08
CA GLU A 75 -18.24 7.01 7.56
C GLU A 75 -18.03 8.49 7.86
N ALA A 76 -16.92 8.86 8.49
CA ALA A 76 -16.56 10.26 8.73
C ALA A 76 -16.39 11.03 7.42
N HIS A 77 -15.70 10.43 6.44
CA HIS A 77 -15.51 11.04 5.13
C HIS A 77 -16.83 11.19 4.35
N LEU A 78 -17.70 10.20 4.38
CA LEU A 78 -19.01 10.27 3.73
C LEU A 78 -19.92 11.34 4.38
N ALA A 79 -19.84 11.51 5.70
CA ALA A 79 -20.58 12.54 6.43
C ALA A 79 -20.05 13.96 6.16
N ARG A 80 -18.76 14.09 5.92
CA ARG A 80 -18.07 15.36 5.63
C ARG A 80 -17.00 15.15 4.55
N PRO A 81 -17.36 15.15 3.27
CA PRO A 81 -16.39 14.97 2.21
C PRO A 81 -15.34 16.08 2.18
N VAL A 82 -14.08 15.68 2.18
CA VAL A 82 -12.89 16.52 1.98
C VAL A 82 -11.97 15.85 0.96
N PRO A 83 -11.10 16.56 0.24
CA PRO A 83 -10.03 15.93 -0.51
C PRO A 83 -9.23 14.96 0.39
N PHE A 84 -9.23 13.68 0.02
CA PHE A 84 -8.63 12.62 0.82
C PHE A 84 -7.95 11.58 -0.05
N ALA A 85 -6.71 11.21 0.30
CA ALA A 85 -6.00 10.12 -0.34
C ALA A 85 -5.28 9.24 0.68
N VAL A 86 -5.19 7.92 0.40
CA VAL A 86 -4.38 6.97 1.15
C VAL A 86 -3.06 6.72 0.43
N GLY A 87 -1.96 6.72 1.17
CA GLY A 87 -0.58 6.76 0.71
C GLY A 87 -0.03 5.46 0.10
N TYR A 88 -0.76 4.80 -0.80
CA TYR A 88 -0.25 3.64 -1.54
C TYR A 88 0.61 4.09 -2.74
N ASN A 89 1.87 4.41 -2.46
CA ASN A 89 2.83 4.98 -3.42
C ASN A 89 3.08 4.11 -4.66
N MET A 90 2.98 2.78 -4.54
CA MET A 90 3.28 1.86 -5.64
C MET A 90 2.39 2.05 -6.86
N ARG A 91 1.16 2.58 -6.69
CA ARG A 91 0.30 2.96 -7.82
C ARG A 91 1.00 3.95 -8.74
N MET A 92 1.78 4.88 -8.17
CA MET A 92 2.41 5.99 -8.88
C MET A 92 3.84 5.70 -9.32
N ALA A 93 4.38 4.52 -8.99
CA ALA A 93 5.71 4.12 -9.44
C ALA A 93 5.76 4.04 -10.99
N PRO A 94 6.81 4.57 -11.63
CA PRO A 94 6.92 4.59 -13.10
C PRO A 94 6.76 3.21 -13.74
N ALA A 95 7.33 2.17 -13.12
CA ALA A 95 7.19 0.79 -13.59
C ALA A 95 5.74 0.30 -13.54
N THR A 96 5.01 0.60 -12.47
CA THR A 96 3.58 0.27 -12.34
C THR A 96 2.75 0.97 -13.41
N GLN A 97 2.97 2.26 -13.63
CA GLN A 97 2.26 3.04 -14.66
C GLN A 97 2.54 2.51 -16.07
N ARG A 98 3.79 2.17 -16.35
CA ARG A 98 4.17 1.56 -17.62
C ARG A 98 3.55 0.17 -17.79
N PHE A 99 3.56 -0.63 -16.74
CA PHE A 99 2.94 -1.95 -16.74
C PHE A 99 1.44 -1.88 -17.04
N CYS A 100 0.70 -1.00 -16.39
CA CYS A 100 -0.71 -0.76 -16.68
C CYS A 100 -0.93 -0.32 -18.14
N SER A 101 -0.02 0.50 -18.69
CA SER A 101 -0.08 0.91 -20.10
C SER A 101 0.13 -0.27 -21.06
N LEU A 102 1.05 -1.19 -20.73
CA LEU A 102 1.29 -2.41 -21.53
C LEU A 102 0.07 -3.34 -21.48
N LEU A 103 -0.51 -3.58 -20.30
CA LEU A 103 -1.72 -4.42 -20.19
C LEU A 103 -2.87 -3.85 -21.06
N LYS A 104 -3.02 -2.54 -21.10
CA LYS A 104 -3.98 -1.86 -21.98
C LYS A 104 -3.60 -2.01 -23.46
N GLN A 105 -2.36 -1.71 -23.83
CA GLN A 105 -1.85 -1.74 -25.19
C GLN A 105 -2.09 -3.10 -25.87
N TYR A 106 -1.85 -4.18 -25.12
CA TYR A 106 -2.03 -5.55 -25.61
C TYR A 106 -3.43 -6.13 -25.32
N SER A 107 -4.36 -5.33 -24.77
CA SER A 107 -5.71 -5.77 -24.39
C SER A 107 -5.68 -7.06 -23.57
N VAL A 108 -4.80 -7.11 -22.58
CA VAL A 108 -4.46 -8.33 -21.83
C VAL A 108 -5.66 -8.86 -21.04
N GLN A 109 -6.00 -10.11 -21.32
CA GLN A 109 -7.01 -10.87 -20.59
C GLN A 109 -6.34 -11.78 -19.55
N VAL A 110 -6.23 -11.29 -18.34
CA VAL A 110 -5.52 -11.98 -17.26
C VAL A 110 -6.14 -13.34 -16.99
N SER A 111 -5.35 -14.42 -17.10
CA SER A 111 -5.75 -15.79 -16.76
C SER A 111 -5.28 -16.22 -15.39
N ALA A 112 -4.10 -15.78 -14.99
CA ALA A 112 -3.52 -16.02 -13.66
C ALA A 112 -2.47 -14.95 -13.32
N PHE A 113 -2.06 -14.85 -12.07
CA PHE A 113 -0.96 -13.99 -11.65
C PHE A 113 -0.10 -14.61 -10.56
N LYS A 114 1.12 -14.12 -10.46
CA LYS A 114 2.06 -14.38 -9.36
C LYS A 114 2.59 -13.04 -8.86
N ALA A 115 2.55 -12.82 -7.56
CA ALA A 115 3.03 -11.58 -6.95
C ALA A 115 3.94 -11.88 -5.75
N SER A 116 4.86 -10.97 -5.48
CA SER A 116 5.68 -11.05 -4.27
C SER A 116 6.11 -9.67 -3.78
N MET A 117 6.22 -9.55 -2.47
CA MET A 117 6.94 -8.46 -1.82
C MET A 117 7.92 -9.07 -0.81
N THR A 118 9.19 -8.95 -1.13
CA THR A 118 10.29 -9.51 -0.33
C THR A 118 11.35 -8.45 -0.06
N GLY A 119 12.11 -8.60 1.01
CA GLY A 119 13.16 -7.65 1.33
C GLY A 119 13.97 -8.02 2.56
N PRO A 120 14.97 -7.20 2.91
CA PRO A 120 15.73 -7.36 4.14
C PRO A 120 14.82 -7.17 5.36
N PRO A 121 15.28 -7.55 6.58
CA PRO A 121 14.52 -7.40 7.82
C PRO A 121 13.96 -5.98 7.99
N PHE A 122 12.64 -5.90 8.09
CA PHE A 122 11.91 -4.65 8.27
C PHE A 122 10.86 -4.71 9.40
N MET A 123 10.34 -5.93 9.68
CA MET A 123 9.26 -6.15 10.66
C MET A 123 9.79 -6.26 12.09
N ASP A 124 10.78 -5.44 12.46
CA ASP A 124 11.26 -5.34 13.82
C ASP A 124 10.58 -4.16 14.56
N GLY A 125 10.63 -4.18 15.87
CA GLY A 125 10.06 -3.11 16.69
C GLY A 125 8.53 -3.00 16.57
N TRP A 126 8.02 -1.80 16.35
CA TRP A 126 6.59 -1.51 16.32
C TRP A 126 5.85 -2.14 15.11
N ALA A 127 6.53 -2.38 14.01
CA ALA A 127 5.90 -2.92 12.80
C ALA A 127 5.38 -4.36 12.99
N SER A 128 6.06 -5.18 13.83
CA SER A 128 5.61 -6.53 14.18
C SER A 128 4.71 -6.57 15.42
N ASP A 129 4.48 -5.45 16.09
CA ASP A 129 3.56 -5.35 17.21
C ASP A 129 2.11 -5.51 16.73
N PRO A 130 1.29 -6.41 17.34
CA PRO A 130 -0.08 -6.66 16.89
C PRO A 130 -1.00 -5.43 16.95
N ILE A 131 -0.71 -4.49 17.85
CA ILE A 131 -1.53 -3.30 18.08
C ILE A 131 -1.05 -2.13 17.22
N GLN A 132 0.27 -1.89 17.16
CA GLN A 132 0.83 -0.71 16.53
C GLN A 132 1.08 -0.89 15.02
N GLY A 133 1.56 -2.07 14.60
CA GLY A 133 2.03 -2.32 13.22
C GLY A 133 1.23 -3.37 12.48
N GLY A 134 0.88 -4.47 13.14
CA GLY A 134 0.08 -5.57 12.58
C GLY A 134 0.83 -6.54 11.67
N GLY A 135 2.18 -6.48 11.62
CA GLY A 135 3.03 -7.44 10.93
C GLY A 135 2.98 -7.38 9.41
N VAL A 136 3.48 -8.46 8.78
CA VAL A 136 3.65 -8.52 7.32
C VAL A 136 2.33 -8.40 6.56
N LEU A 137 1.23 -8.95 7.08
CA LEU A 137 -0.07 -8.89 6.40
C LEU A 137 -0.64 -7.47 6.38
N VAL A 138 -0.43 -6.69 7.44
CA VAL A 138 -0.88 -5.29 7.50
C VAL A 138 0.09 -4.39 6.74
N CYS A 139 1.38 -4.45 7.05
CA CYS A 139 2.35 -3.52 6.51
C CYS A 139 2.64 -3.75 5.01
N GLN A 140 3.08 -4.96 4.64
CA GLN A 140 3.39 -5.31 3.24
C GLN A 140 2.16 -5.78 2.47
N GLY A 141 1.31 -6.59 3.12
CA GLY A 141 0.10 -7.14 2.50
C GLY A 141 -0.85 -6.07 2.00
N SER A 142 -1.05 -5.00 2.77
CA SER A 142 -1.91 -3.89 2.32
C SER A 142 -1.41 -3.23 1.04
N HIS A 143 -0.10 -3.02 0.89
CA HIS A 143 0.48 -2.53 -0.36
C HIS A 143 0.17 -3.46 -1.54
N MET A 144 0.36 -4.77 -1.33
CA MET A 144 0.19 -5.74 -2.41
C MET A 144 -1.27 -5.93 -2.78
N PHE A 145 -2.20 -5.92 -1.82
CA PHE A 145 -3.63 -6.00 -2.13
C PHE A 145 -4.13 -4.76 -2.87
N ASP A 146 -3.67 -3.57 -2.47
CA ASP A 146 -3.95 -2.34 -3.20
C ASP A 146 -3.41 -2.40 -4.63
N LEU A 147 -2.14 -2.77 -4.79
CA LEU A 147 -1.48 -2.89 -6.09
C LEU A 147 -2.18 -3.89 -7.01
N LEU A 148 -2.54 -5.08 -6.48
CA LEU A 148 -3.26 -6.10 -7.24
C LEU A 148 -4.62 -5.60 -7.73
N CYS A 149 -5.42 -4.98 -6.85
CA CYS A 149 -6.71 -4.42 -7.24
C CYS A 149 -6.56 -3.32 -8.28
N TYR A 150 -5.59 -2.41 -8.11
CA TYR A 150 -5.32 -1.31 -9.01
C TYR A 150 -4.89 -1.78 -10.41
N VAL A 151 -3.89 -2.67 -10.48
CA VAL A 151 -3.31 -3.13 -11.75
C VAL A 151 -4.23 -4.09 -12.49
N LEU A 152 -4.87 -5.02 -11.77
CA LEU A 152 -5.70 -6.06 -12.39
C LEU A 152 -7.16 -5.63 -12.60
N GLY A 153 -7.54 -4.43 -12.13
CA GLY A 153 -8.86 -3.86 -12.32
C GLY A 153 -10.01 -4.69 -11.71
N SER A 154 -9.72 -5.51 -10.69
CA SER A 154 -10.71 -6.38 -10.04
C SER A 154 -10.42 -6.49 -8.56
N LYS A 155 -11.47 -6.47 -7.73
CA LYS A 155 -11.34 -6.60 -6.28
C LYS A 155 -10.99 -8.04 -5.89
N VAL A 156 -10.34 -8.18 -4.73
CA VAL A 156 -10.10 -9.50 -4.12
C VAL A 156 -11.41 -10.02 -3.52
N ALA A 157 -11.83 -11.22 -3.92
CA ALA A 157 -13.04 -11.89 -3.43
C ALA A 157 -12.78 -12.83 -2.25
N ALA A 158 -11.64 -13.51 -2.26
CA ALA A 158 -11.28 -14.48 -1.21
C ALA A 158 -9.77 -14.72 -1.15
N VAL A 159 -9.29 -15.11 0.03
CA VAL A 159 -7.89 -15.49 0.27
C VAL A 159 -7.79 -16.78 1.08
N CYS A 160 -6.70 -17.53 0.88
CA CYS A 160 -6.25 -18.62 1.75
C CYS A 160 -4.79 -18.33 2.11
N VAL A 161 -4.41 -18.45 3.38
CA VAL A 161 -3.16 -17.90 3.90
C VAL A 161 -2.44 -18.90 4.80
N ALA A 162 -1.13 -19.05 4.58
CA ALA A 162 -0.20 -19.66 5.52
C ALA A 162 0.82 -18.62 5.98
N THR A 163 1.11 -18.56 7.27
CA THR A 163 2.06 -17.60 7.86
C THR A 163 3.18 -18.28 8.60
N GLN A 164 4.31 -17.59 8.76
CA GLN A 164 5.47 -18.04 9.51
C GLN A 164 6.05 -16.90 10.36
N HIS A 165 6.60 -17.26 11.53
CA HIS A 165 7.38 -16.39 12.38
C HIS A 165 8.86 -16.76 12.20
N LEU A 166 9.57 -16.01 11.37
CA LEU A 166 10.99 -16.24 11.11
C LEU A 166 11.80 -15.36 12.06
N GLU A 167 12.52 -15.97 13.00
CA GLU A 167 13.38 -15.28 13.97
C GLU A 167 12.63 -14.27 14.90
N LEU A 168 11.30 -14.29 14.89
CA LEU A 168 10.47 -13.51 15.81
C LEU A 168 9.81 -14.40 16.86
N SER A 169 9.56 -13.84 18.05
CA SER A 169 8.77 -14.52 19.08
C SER A 169 7.31 -14.70 18.63
N ALA A 170 6.64 -15.72 19.15
CA ALA A 170 5.23 -16.00 18.85
C ALA A 170 4.27 -14.91 19.33
N GLU A 171 4.72 -13.96 20.16
CA GLU A 171 3.96 -12.82 20.63
C GLU A 171 3.88 -11.68 19.60
N ARG A 172 4.76 -11.74 18.58
CA ARG A 172 4.77 -10.81 17.46
C ARG A 172 3.88 -11.29 16.32
N GLU A 173 3.46 -10.39 15.46
CA GLU A 173 2.78 -10.76 14.22
C GLU A 173 3.76 -11.49 13.28
N PRO A 174 3.26 -12.37 12.39
CA PRO A 174 4.09 -13.05 11.41
C PRO A 174 4.87 -12.09 10.51
N ASN A 175 6.06 -12.49 10.09
CA ASN A 175 6.89 -11.74 9.16
C ASN A 175 7.09 -12.44 7.80
N ALA A 176 6.43 -13.57 7.59
CA ALA A 176 6.31 -14.20 6.28
C ALA A 176 4.89 -14.76 6.08
N ALA A 177 4.39 -14.69 4.85
CA ALA A 177 3.10 -15.24 4.47
C ALA A 177 3.09 -15.67 3.01
N THR A 178 2.45 -16.81 2.74
CA THR A 178 2.12 -17.29 1.39
C THR A 178 0.61 -17.34 1.25
N LEU A 179 0.10 -16.73 0.19
CA LEU A 179 -1.32 -16.58 -0.03
C LEU A 179 -1.75 -17.13 -1.39
N LEU A 180 -2.92 -17.78 -1.41
CA LEU A 180 -3.72 -17.92 -2.61
C LEU A 180 -4.76 -16.79 -2.61
N VAL A 181 -4.88 -16.10 -3.72
CA VAL A 181 -5.77 -14.93 -3.88
C VAL A 181 -6.72 -15.20 -5.04
N ARG A 182 -8.01 -14.97 -4.83
CA ARG A 182 -9.04 -15.03 -5.88
C ARG A 182 -9.67 -13.65 -6.04
N LEU A 183 -9.75 -13.18 -7.27
CA LEU A 183 -10.42 -11.94 -7.63
C LEU A 183 -11.91 -12.16 -7.90
N GLU A 184 -12.71 -11.09 -7.90
CA GLU A 184 -14.16 -11.15 -8.18
C GLU A 184 -14.47 -11.62 -9.61
N ASN A 185 -13.60 -11.33 -10.59
CA ASN A 185 -13.70 -11.83 -11.96
C ASN A 185 -13.30 -13.31 -12.13
N GLY A 186 -12.97 -14.01 -11.03
CA GLY A 186 -12.61 -15.42 -11.01
C GLY A 186 -11.12 -15.72 -11.20
N VAL A 187 -10.31 -14.76 -11.59
CA VAL A 187 -8.86 -14.92 -11.72
C VAL A 187 -8.23 -15.28 -10.38
N CYS A 188 -7.33 -16.26 -10.40
CA CYS A 188 -6.60 -16.70 -9.21
C CYS A 188 -5.10 -16.49 -9.39
N GLY A 189 -4.42 -16.26 -8.26
CA GLY A 189 -2.97 -16.14 -8.24
C GLY A 189 -2.38 -16.39 -6.86
N THR A 190 -1.07 -16.20 -6.78
CA THR A 190 -0.29 -16.35 -5.55
C THR A 190 0.32 -15.03 -5.14
N LEU A 191 0.46 -14.83 -3.84
CA LEU A 191 1.19 -13.71 -3.26
C LEU A 191 2.13 -14.24 -2.18
N LEU A 192 3.42 -13.90 -2.30
CA LEU A 192 4.45 -14.15 -1.30
C LEU A 192 4.82 -12.83 -0.60
N LEU A 193 4.73 -12.82 0.72
CA LEU A 193 5.23 -11.75 1.58
C LEU A 193 6.36 -12.33 2.44
N HIS A 194 7.53 -11.68 2.45
CA HIS A 194 8.69 -12.23 3.16
C HIS A 194 9.65 -11.13 3.61
N ASP A 195 9.86 -11.04 4.92
CA ASP A 195 10.63 -9.98 5.58
C ASP A 195 12.06 -10.41 5.97
N ARG A 196 12.51 -11.59 5.55
CA ARG A 196 13.86 -12.12 5.85
C ARG A 196 14.60 -12.53 4.58
N GLY A 197 14.20 -12.00 3.43
CA GLY A 197 14.89 -12.23 2.18
C GLY A 197 16.21 -11.49 2.14
N THR A 198 17.28 -12.18 1.76
CA THR A 198 18.56 -11.51 1.52
C THR A 198 18.61 -10.93 0.11
N ALA A 199 19.06 -9.74 0.04
CA ALA A 199 19.06 -8.76 -1.01
C ALA A 199 19.85 -9.08 -2.29
N SER A 200 20.29 -10.27 -2.56
CA SER A 200 21.39 -10.53 -3.49
C SER A 200 21.13 -10.21 -4.97
N PHE A 201 19.88 -10.22 -5.42
CA PHE A 201 19.55 -9.96 -6.83
C PHE A 201 19.06 -8.53 -7.11
N HIS A 202 18.75 -7.75 -6.08
CA HIS A 202 18.16 -6.41 -6.17
C HIS A 202 18.93 -5.40 -5.33
N ALA A 203 20.26 -5.44 -5.41
CA ALA A 203 21.14 -4.50 -4.69
C ALA A 203 20.80 -3.02 -4.99
N GLU A 204 20.24 -2.77 -6.17
CA GLU A 204 19.80 -1.44 -6.64
C GLU A 204 18.57 -0.90 -5.89
N THR A 205 17.78 -1.79 -5.27
CA THR A 205 16.57 -1.46 -4.49
C THR A 205 16.75 -1.78 -3.01
N GLU A 206 18.00 -1.75 -2.51
CA GLU A 206 18.35 -2.18 -1.15
C GLU A 206 17.84 -3.60 -0.84
N GLY A 207 17.76 -4.44 -1.88
CA GLY A 207 17.29 -5.81 -1.76
C GLY A 207 15.79 -6.00 -1.65
N ARG A 208 15.01 -4.96 -1.83
CA ARG A 208 13.55 -5.05 -1.87
C ARG A 208 13.10 -5.40 -3.27
N MET A 209 12.20 -6.37 -3.37
CA MET A 209 11.55 -6.75 -4.62
C MET A 209 10.03 -6.69 -4.44
N VAL A 210 9.38 -5.96 -5.32
CA VAL A 210 7.92 -5.93 -5.45
C VAL A 210 7.58 -6.36 -6.87
N SER A 211 7.24 -7.61 -7.05
CA SER A 211 6.99 -8.16 -8.39
C SER A 211 5.53 -8.55 -8.59
N LEU A 212 5.09 -8.39 -9.83
CA LEU A 212 3.83 -8.94 -10.34
C LEU A 212 4.06 -9.52 -11.73
N THR A 213 3.78 -10.80 -11.88
CA THR A 213 3.75 -11.49 -13.19
C THR A 213 2.29 -11.80 -13.52
N VAL A 214 1.88 -11.44 -14.73
CA VAL A 214 0.56 -11.71 -15.30
C VAL A 214 0.72 -12.70 -16.46
N TYR A 215 -0.10 -13.75 -16.44
CA TYR A 215 -0.20 -14.75 -17.50
C TYR A 215 -1.51 -14.56 -18.24
N ALA A 216 -1.44 -14.52 -19.57
CA ALA A 216 -2.59 -14.26 -20.44
C ALA A 216 -2.43 -14.92 -21.81
N PRO A 217 -3.49 -15.11 -22.58
CA PRO A 217 -3.39 -15.59 -23.97
C PRO A 217 -2.51 -14.69 -24.86
N GLN A 218 -2.42 -13.40 -24.55
CA GLN A 218 -1.61 -12.43 -25.28
C GLN A 218 -0.12 -12.51 -24.94
N GLY A 219 0.27 -13.24 -23.89
CA GLY A 219 1.65 -13.39 -23.46
C GLY A 219 1.84 -13.37 -21.94
N THR A 220 3.08 -13.23 -21.53
CA THR A 220 3.48 -13.08 -20.12
C THR A 220 4.03 -11.69 -19.91
N PHE A 221 3.52 -11.02 -18.90
CA PHE A 221 3.90 -9.65 -18.53
C PHE A 221 4.41 -9.64 -17.10
N GLU A 222 5.55 -9.03 -16.85
CA GLU A 222 6.19 -8.96 -15.54
C GLU A 222 6.61 -7.53 -15.22
N MET A 223 6.42 -7.11 -13.99
CA MET A 223 7.03 -5.91 -13.45
C MET A 223 7.75 -6.18 -12.13
N ASP A 224 8.85 -5.47 -11.91
CA ASP A 224 9.32 -5.05 -10.61
C ASP A 224 8.86 -3.60 -10.41
N ALA A 225 8.02 -3.35 -9.42
CA ALA A 225 7.39 -2.05 -9.22
C ALA A 225 8.42 -0.91 -9.01
N TYR A 226 9.62 -1.23 -8.60
CA TYR A 226 10.70 -0.25 -8.36
C TYR A 226 11.78 -0.24 -9.46
N GLY A 227 11.59 -1.00 -10.51
CA GLY A 227 12.61 -1.15 -11.53
C GLY A 227 12.07 -1.35 -12.93
N LYS A 228 11.99 -2.59 -13.36
CA LYS A 228 11.80 -2.99 -14.74
C LYS A 228 10.40 -3.48 -15.05
N VAL A 229 10.03 -3.37 -16.33
CA VAL A 229 8.92 -4.11 -16.92
C VAL A 229 9.46 -5.01 -18.03
N ARG A 230 8.92 -6.23 -18.13
CA ARG A 230 9.26 -7.22 -19.13
C ARG A 230 8.00 -7.81 -19.71
N TRP A 231 8.01 -8.15 -20.98
CA TRP A 231 6.90 -8.88 -21.57
C TRP A 231 7.36 -9.76 -22.74
N GLY A 232 6.73 -10.91 -22.85
CA GLY A 232 6.90 -11.84 -23.96
C GLY A 232 5.55 -12.04 -24.65
N THR A 233 5.51 -11.80 -25.96
CA THR A 233 4.36 -11.99 -26.85
C THR A 233 4.76 -12.77 -28.08
N GLU A 234 3.86 -12.96 -29.05
CA GLU A 234 4.20 -13.54 -30.37
C GLU A 234 5.27 -12.73 -31.11
N ASP A 235 5.34 -11.41 -30.84
CA ASP A 235 6.30 -10.51 -31.49
C ASP A 235 7.72 -10.61 -30.89
N GLY A 236 7.90 -11.29 -29.74
CA GLY A 236 9.21 -11.48 -29.09
C GLY A 236 9.23 -11.14 -27.61
N PHE A 237 10.45 -10.95 -27.08
CA PHE A 237 10.71 -10.62 -25.69
C PHE A 237 11.25 -9.20 -25.58
N PHE A 238 10.74 -8.46 -24.63
CA PHE A 238 11.05 -7.05 -24.41
C PHE A 238 11.33 -6.79 -22.94
N GLU A 239 12.24 -5.85 -22.68
CA GLU A 239 12.54 -5.31 -21.34
C GLU A 239 12.65 -3.80 -21.43
N GLU A 240 12.10 -3.10 -20.45
CA GLU A 240 12.15 -1.64 -20.38
C GLU A 240 12.40 -1.22 -18.91
N LEU A 241 13.20 -0.17 -18.74
CA LEU A 241 13.43 0.51 -17.48
C LEU A 241 12.69 1.86 -17.51
N PRO A 242 11.46 1.94 -16.99
CA PRO A 242 10.61 3.12 -17.12
C PRO A 242 11.15 4.39 -16.46
N SER A 243 12.00 4.24 -15.43
CA SER A 243 12.71 5.36 -14.82
C SER A 243 14.18 5.02 -14.68
N PRO A 244 15.09 5.78 -15.29
CA PRO A 244 16.52 5.67 -15.06
C PRO A 244 16.95 6.29 -13.72
N ASP A 245 16.11 7.14 -13.12
CA ASP A 245 16.37 7.77 -11.83
C ASP A 245 16.22 6.74 -10.70
N ARG A 246 17.32 6.49 -10.00
CA ARG A 246 17.42 5.54 -8.88
C ARG A 246 17.03 6.15 -7.55
N ASN A 247 16.73 7.45 -7.49
CA ASN A 247 16.21 8.09 -6.28
C ASN A 247 14.86 7.43 -5.90
N GLN A 248 14.78 6.92 -4.70
CA GLN A 248 13.58 6.22 -4.20
C GLN A 248 12.34 7.12 -4.24
N CYS A 249 12.49 8.44 -4.01
CA CYS A 249 11.36 9.36 -4.13
C CYS A 249 10.74 9.34 -5.52
N VAL A 250 11.53 9.11 -6.57
CA VAL A 250 11.08 9.04 -7.96
C VAL A 250 10.68 7.61 -8.33
N SER A 251 11.63 6.66 -8.22
CA SER A 251 11.45 5.28 -8.68
C SER A 251 10.34 4.52 -7.93
N TRP A 252 10.10 4.86 -6.67
CA TRP A 252 9.04 4.25 -5.86
C TRP A 252 7.71 5.00 -5.92
N GLY A 253 7.65 6.10 -6.67
CA GLY A 253 6.41 6.83 -6.93
C GLY A 253 6.03 7.89 -5.90
N TYR A 254 6.82 8.15 -4.87
CA TYR A 254 6.49 9.15 -3.84
C TYR A 254 6.37 10.57 -4.40
N ALA A 255 7.29 10.98 -5.27
CA ALA A 255 7.24 12.30 -5.90
C ALA A 255 6.00 12.46 -6.78
N ALA A 256 5.68 11.44 -7.59
CA ALA A 256 4.48 11.43 -8.42
C ALA A 256 3.19 11.39 -7.58
N GLN A 257 3.20 10.66 -6.46
CA GLN A 257 2.09 10.62 -5.51
C GLN A 257 1.83 12.01 -4.88
N ALA A 258 2.88 12.72 -4.47
CA ALA A 258 2.75 14.07 -3.91
C ALA A 258 2.21 15.07 -4.95
N ALA A 259 2.69 15.00 -6.20
CA ALA A 259 2.17 15.83 -7.30
C ALA A 259 0.70 15.51 -7.59
N GLU A 260 0.32 14.25 -7.58
CA GLU A 260 -1.05 13.81 -7.81
C GLU A 260 -1.99 14.21 -6.66
N PHE A 261 -1.49 14.26 -5.42
CA PHE A 261 -2.25 14.80 -4.30
C PHE A 261 -2.49 16.31 -4.44
N SER A 262 -1.48 17.08 -4.87
CA SER A 262 -1.66 18.48 -5.21
C SER A 262 -2.73 18.65 -6.30
N ARG A 263 -2.72 17.78 -7.33
CA ARG A 263 -3.76 17.81 -8.37
C ARG A 263 -5.16 17.51 -7.81
N LEU A 264 -5.27 16.58 -6.85
CA LEU A 264 -6.53 16.33 -6.14
C LEU A 264 -7.05 17.58 -5.44
N LEU A 265 -6.18 18.34 -4.77
CA LEU A 265 -6.55 19.57 -4.09
C LEU A 265 -7.05 20.64 -5.07
N ASP A 266 -6.44 20.75 -6.25
CA ASP A 266 -6.77 21.76 -7.25
C ASP A 266 -8.03 21.40 -8.06
N THR A 267 -8.23 20.11 -8.39
CA THR A 267 -9.23 19.68 -9.37
C THR A 267 -10.36 18.84 -8.78
N GLY A 268 -10.23 18.37 -7.55
CA GLY A 268 -11.17 17.45 -6.91
C GLY A 268 -11.13 16.03 -7.45
N THR A 269 -10.18 15.68 -8.35
CA THR A 269 -10.07 14.35 -8.96
C THR A 269 -8.65 13.82 -8.92
N SER A 270 -8.48 12.50 -8.75
CA SER A 270 -7.17 11.88 -8.68
C SER A 270 -7.24 10.38 -9.00
N CYS A 271 -6.09 9.78 -9.32
CA CYS A 271 -5.92 8.33 -9.42
C CYS A 271 -5.28 7.71 -8.16
N LEU A 272 -5.15 8.49 -7.09
CA LEU A 272 -4.71 7.99 -5.79
C LEU A 272 -5.75 7.07 -5.16
N CYS A 273 -5.33 6.30 -4.18
CA CYS A 273 -6.23 5.44 -3.43
C CYS A 273 -7.25 6.27 -2.65
N THR A 274 -8.53 6.04 -2.90
CA THR A 274 -9.62 6.70 -2.19
C THR A 274 -9.83 6.12 -0.80
N PRO A 275 -10.59 6.80 0.09
CA PRO A 275 -10.99 6.24 1.39
C PRO A 275 -11.72 4.90 1.27
N GLU A 276 -12.58 4.73 0.26
CA GLU A 276 -13.32 3.50 -0.01
C GLU A 276 -12.38 2.36 -0.40
N GLU A 277 -11.43 2.62 -1.30
CA GLU A 277 -10.42 1.63 -1.69
C GLU A 277 -9.49 1.28 -0.53
N GLY A 278 -9.11 2.28 0.27
CA GLY A 278 -8.33 2.08 1.50
C GLY A 278 -9.07 1.19 2.50
N ALA A 279 -10.36 1.42 2.72
CA ALA A 279 -11.19 0.58 3.59
C ALA A 279 -11.34 -0.84 3.02
N ALA A 280 -11.55 -0.98 1.72
CA ALA A 280 -11.60 -2.28 1.05
C ALA A 280 -10.28 -3.06 1.22
N THR A 281 -9.14 -2.39 1.10
CA THR A 281 -7.82 -3.01 1.32
C THR A 281 -7.66 -3.50 2.77
N VAL A 282 -8.10 -2.73 3.76
CA VAL A 282 -8.08 -3.17 5.16
C VAL A 282 -9.00 -4.37 5.40
N ALA A 283 -10.16 -4.43 4.75
CA ALA A 283 -11.05 -5.59 4.82
C ALA A 283 -10.41 -6.86 4.25
N ILE A 284 -9.62 -6.75 3.18
CA ILE A 284 -8.83 -7.87 2.64
C ILE A 284 -7.78 -8.34 3.66
N VAL A 285 -7.05 -7.40 4.28
CA VAL A 285 -6.05 -7.72 5.31
C VAL A 285 -6.71 -8.44 6.50
N GLU A 286 -7.87 -8.00 6.97
CA GLU A 286 -8.59 -8.64 8.07
C GLU A 286 -9.01 -10.07 7.69
N ALA A 287 -9.53 -10.28 6.48
CA ALA A 287 -9.84 -11.61 5.98
C ALA A 287 -8.59 -12.50 5.85
N ALA A 288 -7.44 -11.93 5.44
CA ALA A 288 -6.17 -12.65 5.38
C ALA A 288 -5.70 -13.07 6.79
N ARG A 289 -5.80 -12.20 7.79
CA ARG A 289 -5.51 -12.56 9.19
C ARG A 289 -6.46 -13.66 9.71
N ALA A 290 -7.73 -13.64 9.34
CA ALA A 290 -8.68 -14.70 9.69
C ALA A 290 -8.34 -16.01 8.98
N ALA A 291 -8.02 -15.97 7.70
CA ALA A 291 -7.60 -17.14 6.91
C ALA A 291 -6.32 -17.77 7.45
N ALA A 292 -5.35 -16.97 7.90
CA ALA A 292 -4.11 -17.45 8.50
C ALA A 292 -4.32 -18.29 9.77
N LYS A 293 -5.36 -17.97 10.55
CA LYS A 293 -5.72 -18.73 11.76
C LYS A 293 -6.39 -20.07 11.46
N THR A 294 -7.05 -20.21 10.33
CA THR A 294 -7.88 -21.38 10.00
C THR A 294 -7.31 -22.25 8.89
N GLY A 295 -6.42 -21.71 8.04
CA GLY A 295 -5.88 -22.38 6.86
C GLY A 295 -6.90 -22.61 5.73
N VAL A 296 -8.09 -22.00 5.81
CA VAL A 296 -9.16 -22.19 4.82
C VAL A 296 -9.43 -20.90 4.04
N TRP A 297 -10.07 -21.05 2.86
CA TRP A 297 -10.51 -19.92 2.06
C TRP A 297 -11.48 -19.02 2.85
N THR A 298 -11.14 -17.78 2.98
CA THR A 298 -11.95 -16.75 3.64
C THR A 298 -12.40 -15.72 2.61
N ARG A 299 -13.72 -15.50 2.53
CA ARG A 299 -14.31 -14.46 1.67
C ARG A 299 -14.10 -13.09 2.28
N ILE A 300 -13.88 -12.10 1.42
CA ILE A 300 -13.81 -10.71 1.85
C ILE A 300 -15.24 -10.23 2.17
N LYS A 301 -15.45 -9.74 3.38
CA LYS A 301 -16.67 -9.02 3.73
C LYS A 301 -16.51 -7.59 3.23
N GLN A 302 -17.42 -7.12 2.40
CA GLN A 302 -17.44 -5.73 1.98
C GLN A 302 -17.56 -4.82 3.22
N ALA A 303 -16.79 -3.72 3.20
CA ALA A 303 -16.75 -2.75 4.29
C ALA A 303 -18.07 -1.98 4.42
#